data_8d2e07628dab2865a0deeaf498b6c557
#
_entry.id   8d2e07628dab2865a0deeaf498b6c557
#
_cell.length_a   1.000
_cell.length_b   1.000
_cell.length_c   1.000
_cell.angle_alpha   90.00
_cell.angle_beta   90.00
_cell.angle_gamma   90.00
#
_symmetry.space_group_name_H-M   'P 1'
#
loop_
_entity.id
_entity.type
_entity.pdbx_description
1 polymer ?
#
loop_
_entity_poly.entity_id
_entity_poly.type
_entity_poly.pdbx_seq_one_letter_code
_entity_poly.pdbx_strand_id
1 'polypeptide(L)'
;MLTPAQIDSYHQDGYVQIPGMFNQSEIDLLYGVATDDSVVSNSFDLNDQNGKKTKLTLWFTAGDDSFGLMSRCARLVQGVQSLLGPGEVCHFHSKVMQKEPRVGGAWEWHQDYGYWYKNGFLYPEDMISVMVALTDATIENGCLQVLKGTHKMQRIEHHF
;
A
#
# COMPACT_ATOMS: atom_id res chain seq x y z
N MET A 1 6.46 -7.22 16.22
CA MET A 1 5.01 -7.21 16.50
C MET A 1 4.62 -5.77 16.82
N LEU A 2 3.40 -5.37 16.46
CA LEU A 2 2.85 -4.07 16.84
C LEU A 2 2.62 -4.01 18.35
N THR A 3 2.78 -2.83 18.94
CA THR A 3 2.44 -2.60 20.34
C THR A 3 0.92 -2.48 20.51
N PRO A 4 0.37 -2.74 21.72
CA PRO A 4 -1.06 -2.52 21.98
C PRO A 4 -1.53 -1.10 21.58
N ALA A 5 -0.74 -0.08 21.91
CA ALA A 5 -1.07 1.31 21.54
C ALA A 5 -1.15 1.55 20.02
N GLN A 6 -0.31 0.86 19.22
CA GLN A 6 -0.37 0.93 17.75
C GLN A 6 -1.62 0.22 17.22
N ILE A 7 -2.00 -0.90 17.80
CA ILE A 7 -3.22 -1.63 17.45
C ILE A 7 -4.46 -0.78 17.78
N ASP A 8 -4.51 -0.18 18.98
CA ASP A 8 -5.59 0.70 19.39
C ASP A 8 -5.70 1.91 18.46
N SER A 9 -4.55 2.53 18.11
CA SER A 9 -4.50 3.65 17.16
C SER A 9 -5.07 3.25 15.80
N TYR A 10 -4.71 2.08 15.27
CA TYR A 10 -5.26 1.58 14.01
C TYR A 10 -6.80 1.44 14.06
N HIS A 11 -7.33 0.80 15.09
CA HIS A 11 -8.78 0.63 15.22
C HIS A 11 -9.53 1.95 15.44
N GLN A 12 -8.89 2.90 16.11
CA GLN A 12 -9.47 4.22 16.32
C GLN A 12 -9.45 5.07 15.04
N ASP A 13 -8.32 5.11 14.36
CA ASP A 13 -7.98 6.08 13.32
C ASP A 13 -8.15 5.52 11.90
N GLY A 14 -8.15 4.19 11.72
CA GLY A 14 -8.23 3.50 10.44
C GLY A 14 -6.88 3.33 9.75
N TYR A 15 -5.81 3.79 10.38
CA TYR A 15 -4.43 3.57 9.93
C TYR A 15 -3.46 3.64 11.11
N VAL A 16 -2.27 3.09 10.89
CA VAL A 16 -1.15 3.22 11.81
C VAL A 16 0.14 3.39 11.02
N GLN A 17 1.01 4.28 11.47
CA GLN A 17 2.33 4.47 10.89
C GLN A 17 3.38 3.82 11.78
N ILE A 18 4.26 3.00 11.20
CA ILE A 18 5.29 2.24 11.91
C ILE A 18 6.67 2.68 11.41
N PRO A 19 7.25 3.74 12.00
CA PRO A 19 8.59 4.17 11.63
C PRO A 19 9.62 3.09 11.91
N GLY A 20 10.58 2.91 10.99
CA GLY A 20 11.72 2.00 11.18
C GLY A 20 11.36 0.52 11.14
N MET A 21 10.22 0.12 10.58
CA MET A 21 9.88 -1.29 10.39
C MET A 21 10.93 -1.99 9.49
N PHE A 22 11.43 -1.31 8.49
CA PHE A 22 12.56 -1.72 7.65
C PHE A 22 13.73 -0.78 7.88
N ASN A 23 14.94 -1.32 7.92
CA ASN A 23 16.17 -0.51 8.01
C ASN A 23 16.57 0.03 6.64
N GLN A 24 17.52 0.96 6.62
CA GLN A 24 17.95 1.63 5.39
C GLN A 24 18.45 0.65 4.32
N SER A 25 19.24 -0.35 4.71
CA SER A 25 19.78 -1.33 3.73
C SER A 25 18.68 -2.18 3.08
N GLU A 26 17.62 -2.51 3.81
CA GLU A 26 16.46 -3.20 3.27
C GLU A 26 15.68 -2.30 2.30
N ILE A 27 15.52 -1.03 2.64
CA ILE A 27 14.88 -0.04 1.76
C ILE A 27 15.72 0.21 0.51
N ASP A 28 17.05 0.34 0.63
CA ASP A 28 17.94 0.54 -0.51
C ASP A 28 17.87 -0.64 -1.48
N LEU A 29 17.81 -1.87 -0.96
CA LEU A 29 17.63 -3.08 -1.77
C LEU A 29 16.30 -3.04 -2.53
N LEU A 30 15.19 -2.77 -1.84
CA LEU A 30 13.86 -2.70 -2.45
C LEU A 30 13.76 -1.56 -3.47
N TYR A 31 14.37 -0.41 -3.19
CA TYR A 31 14.44 0.72 -4.10
C TYR A 31 15.22 0.37 -5.37
N GLY A 32 16.38 -0.28 -5.22
CA GLY A 32 17.17 -0.74 -6.35
C GLY A 32 16.39 -1.66 -7.28
N VAL A 33 15.65 -2.61 -6.72
CA VAL A 33 14.78 -3.51 -7.51
C VAL A 33 13.60 -2.75 -8.11
N ALA A 34 12.98 -1.82 -7.38
CA ALA A 34 11.85 -1.02 -7.88
C ALA A 34 12.21 -0.14 -9.08
N THR A 35 13.46 0.29 -9.16
CA THR A 35 13.99 1.15 -10.23
C THR A 35 14.74 0.38 -11.32
N ASP A 36 14.83 -0.95 -11.23
CA ASP A 36 15.41 -1.79 -12.26
C ASP A 36 14.59 -1.74 -13.55
N ASP A 37 15.27 -1.74 -14.69
CA ASP A 37 14.65 -1.64 -16.02
C ASP A 37 13.60 -2.74 -16.26
N SER A 38 13.76 -3.92 -15.68
CA SER A 38 12.81 -5.02 -15.82
C SER A 38 11.49 -4.73 -15.10
N VAL A 39 11.51 -4.02 -13.99
CA VAL A 39 10.30 -3.59 -13.26
C VAL A 39 9.66 -2.39 -13.95
N VAL A 40 10.49 -1.40 -14.33
CA VAL A 40 10.02 -0.16 -14.99
C VAL A 40 9.39 -0.46 -16.34
N SER A 41 9.96 -1.37 -17.13
CA SER A 41 9.44 -1.75 -18.46
C SER A 41 8.11 -2.50 -18.41
N ASN A 42 7.80 -3.14 -17.28
CA ASN A 42 6.50 -3.80 -17.03
C ASN A 42 5.48 -2.90 -16.37
N SER A 43 5.78 -1.62 -16.18
CA SER A 43 4.83 -0.64 -15.64
C SER A 43 3.87 -0.15 -16.72
N PHE A 44 2.70 0.27 -16.29
CA PHE A 44 1.73 0.99 -17.11
C PHE A 44 1.40 2.34 -16.48
N ASP A 45 1.00 3.28 -17.33
CA ASP A 45 0.62 4.61 -16.88
C ASP A 45 -0.84 4.66 -16.42
N LEU A 46 -1.07 5.24 -15.26
CA LEU A 46 -2.39 5.68 -14.83
C LEU A 46 -2.46 7.20 -14.87
N ASN A 47 -3.49 7.72 -15.52
CA ASN A 47 -3.72 9.15 -15.60
C ASN A 47 -4.61 9.62 -14.45
N ASP A 48 -4.26 10.75 -13.84
CA ASP A 48 -5.17 11.47 -12.95
C ASP A 48 -6.20 12.29 -13.77
N GLN A 49 -7.11 12.99 -13.09
CA GLN A 49 -8.14 13.82 -13.72
C GLN A 49 -7.54 14.97 -14.57
N ASN A 50 -6.29 15.35 -14.35
CA ASN A 50 -5.55 16.38 -15.08
C ASN A 50 -4.66 15.81 -16.20
N GLY A 51 -4.71 14.48 -16.43
CA GLY A 51 -3.89 13.81 -17.43
C GLY A 51 -2.43 13.60 -17.03
N LYS A 52 -2.06 13.86 -15.77
CA LYS A 52 -0.73 13.55 -15.26
C LYS A 52 -0.62 12.06 -14.97
N LYS A 53 0.58 11.51 -15.13
CA LYS A 53 0.82 10.08 -15.13
C LYS A 53 1.49 9.60 -13.86
N THR A 54 1.04 8.45 -13.36
CA THR A 54 1.73 7.66 -12.34
C THR A 54 2.02 6.29 -12.92
N LYS A 55 3.26 5.83 -12.82
CA LYS A 55 3.64 4.48 -13.25
C LYS A 55 3.26 3.47 -12.17
N LEU A 56 2.65 2.38 -12.61
CA LEU A 56 2.23 1.29 -11.75
C LEU A 56 2.71 -0.04 -12.30
N THR A 57 3.41 -0.82 -11.48
CA THR A 57 3.64 -2.24 -11.72
C THR A 57 2.83 -3.03 -10.72
N LEU A 58 2.01 -3.97 -11.18
CA LEU A 58 1.04 -4.72 -10.37
C LEU A 58 1.24 -6.22 -10.56
N TRP A 59 1.16 -7.00 -9.46
CA TRP A 59 1.15 -8.45 -9.50
C TRP A 59 0.29 -9.07 -8.40
N PHE A 60 -0.23 -10.27 -8.66
CA PHE A 60 -1.16 -10.97 -7.78
C PHE A 60 -0.55 -12.18 -7.07
N THR A 61 0.61 -12.63 -7.51
CA THR A 61 1.30 -13.78 -6.89
C THR A 61 2.63 -13.31 -6.33
N ALA A 62 2.82 -13.48 -5.04
CA ALA A 62 4.09 -13.21 -4.39
C ALA A 62 5.14 -14.22 -4.89
N GLY A 63 6.12 -13.74 -5.66
CA GLY A 63 7.24 -14.52 -6.17
C GLY A 63 8.34 -14.76 -5.11
N ASP A 64 9.46 -15.31 -5.56
CA ASP A 64 10.67 -15.50 -4.72
C ASP A 64 11.69 -14.36 -4.91
N ASP A 65 11.25 -13.24 -5.48
CA ASP A 65 11.99 -12.00 -5.58
C ASP A 65 11.93 -11.18 -4.28
N SER A 66 12.65 -10.05 -4.24
CA SER A 66 12.74 -9.19 -3.06
C SER A 66 11.39 -8.67 -2.58
N PHE A 67 10.45 -8.39 -3.49
CA PHE A 67 9.09 -7.94 -3.13
C PHE A 67 8.25 -9.07 -2.58
N GLY A 68 8.34 -10.28 -3.16
CA GLY A 68 7.69 -11.46 -2.65
C GLY A 68 8.21 -11.86 -1.26
N LEU A 69 9.52 -11.78 -1.04
CA LEU A 69 10.13 -12.02 0.28
C LEU A 69 9.69 -10.96 1.30
N MET A 70 9.64 -9.68 0.91
CA MET A 70 9.13 -8.62 1.77
C MET A 70 7.68 -8.86 2.17
N SER A 71 6.80 -9.17 1.22
CA SER A 71 5.37 -9.39 1.47
C SER A 71 5.10 -10.57 2.42
N ARG A 72 6.02 -11.53 2.49
CA ARG A 72 5.96 -12.71 3.37
C ARG A 72 6.82 -12.59 4.62
N CYS A 73 7.53 -11.49 4.83
CA CYS A 73 8.39 -11.36 6.00
C CYS A 73 7.58 -11.35 7.30
N ALA A 74 8.10 -12.01 8.32
CA ALA A 74 7.40 -12.18 9.59
C ALA A 74 6.97 -10.84 10.23
N ARG A 75 7.78 -9.79 10.12
CA ARG A 75 7.45 -8.46 10.68
C ARG A 75 6.17 -7.90 10.08
N LEU A 76 6.01 -7.99 8.77
CA LEU A 76 4.84 -7.49 8.06
C LEU A 76 3.63 -8.38 8.31
N VAL A 77 3.76 -9.69 8.10
CA VAL A 77 2.66 -10.64 8.24
C VAL A 77 2.11 -10.65 9.68
N GLN A 78 2.99 -10.70 10.69
CA GLN A 78 2.55 -10.64 12.09
C GLN A 78 1.93 -9.30 12.47
N GLY A 79 2.43 -8.19 11.88
CA GLY A 79 1.82 -6.88 12.05
C GLY A 79 0.38 -6.87 11.52
N VAL A 80 0.16 -7.31 10.27
CA VAL A 80 -1.17 -7.41 9.67
C VAL A 80 -2.06 -8.38 10.44
N GLN A 81 -1.54 -9.55 10.83
CA GLN A 81 -2.27 -10.52 11.63
C GLN A 81 -2.79 -9.93 12.94
N SER A 82 -1.98 -9.11 13.62
CA SER A 82 -2.40 -8.48 14.88
C SER A 82 -3.52 -7.44 14.72
N LEU A 83 -3.74 -6.95 13.51
CA LEU A 83 -4.80 -5.99 13.19
C LEU A 83 -6.07 -6.69 12.67
N LEU A 84 -5.95 -7.75 11.88
CA LEU A 84 -7.09 -8.50 11.34
C LEU A 84 -7.73 -9.44 12.37
N GLY A 85 -7.00 -9.82 13.41
CA GLY A 85 -7.49 -10.78 14.43
C GLY A 85 -7.24 -12.24 14.05
N PRO A 86 -8.04 -13.18 14.56
CA PRO A 86 -7.80 -14.61 14.34
C PRO A 86 -8.10 -15.02 12.89
N GLY A 87 -7.27 -15.92 12.35
CA GLY A 87 -7.40 -16.41 10.98
C GLY A 87 -6.06 -16.41 10.25
N GLU A 88 -6.06 -16.80 8.99
CA GLU A 88 -4.88 -16.76 8.14
C GLU A 88 -4.82 -15.46 7.34
N VAL A 89 -3.62 -14.89 7.23
CA VAL A 89 -3.36 -13.73 6.37
C VAL A 89 -2.96 -14.21 4.98
N CYS A 90 -3.68 -13.76 3.97
CA CYS A 90 -3.41 -14.08 2.56
C CYS A 90 -2.89 -12.85 1.82
N HIS A 91 -1.92 -13.06 0.94
CA HIS A 91 -1.50 -12.03 -0.03
C HIS A 91 -2.58 -11.89 -1.12
N PHE A 92 -3.12 -10.68 -1.27
CA PHE A 92 -4.11 -10.40 -2.31
C PHE A 92 -3.43 -9.87 -3.59
N HIS A 93 -2.71 -8.76 -3.49
CA HIS A 93 -1.86 -8.24 -4.56
C HIS A 93 -0.79 -7.31 -4.00
N SER A 94 0.23 -7.03 -4.81
CA SER A 94 1.23 -5.99 -4.55
C SER A 94 1.38 -5.07 -5.74
N LYS A 95 1.82 -3.85 -5.48
CA LYS A 95 2.10 -2.85 -6.51
C LYS A 95 3.31 -2.00 -6.15
N VAL A 96 4.08 -1.61 -7.15
CA VAL A 96 5.07 -0.53 -7.06
C VAL A 96 4.47 0.68 -7.76
N MET A 97 4.44 1.81 -7.06
CA MET A 97 3.99 3.08 -7.61
C MET A 97 5.17 4.03 -7.72
N GLN A 98 5.37 4.58 -8.91
CA GLN A 98 6.44 5.53 -9.19
C GLN A 98 5.84 6.83 -9.72
N LYS A 99 6.17 7.94 -9.05
CA LYS A 99 5.81 9.29 -9.49
C LYS A 99 7.07 9.99 -9.97
N GLU A 100 7.12 10.27 -11.27
CA GLU A 100 8.21 11.03 -11.84
C GLU A 100 8.12 12.49 -11.41
N PRO A 101 9.26 13.16 -11.13
CA PRO A 101 9.25 14.58 -10.80
C PRO A 101 8.54 15.42 -11.88
N ARG A 102 7.66 16.33 -11.46
CA ARG A 102 6.89 17.23 -12.33
C ARG A 102 5.87 16.58 -13.28
N VAL A 103 5.88 15.25 -13.41
CA VAL A 103 4.98 14.49 -14.28
C VAL A 103 3.97 13.69 -13.47
N GLY A 104 4.37 13.22 -12.30
CA GLY A 104 3.56 12.34 -11.44
C GLY A 104 2.19 12.93 -11.12
N GLY A 105 1.15 12.14 -11.37
CA GLY A 105 -0.24 12.47 -11.09
C GLY A 105 -0.67 12.22 -9.66
N ALA A 106 -1.82 12.76 -9.32
CA ALA A 106 -2.50 12.47 -8.06
C ALA A 106 -3.20 11.11 -8.13
N TRP A 107 -3.36 10.49 -6.99
CA TRP A 107 -4.40 9.50 -6.77
C TRP A 107 -5.55 10.24 -6.10
N GLU A 108 -6.70 10.23 -6.74
CA GLU A 108 -7.90 10.88 -6.21
C GLU A 108 -8.34 10.20 -4.90
N TRP A 109 -9.06 10.93 -4.06
CA TRP A 109 -9.57 10.39 -2.81
C TRP A 109 -10.48 9.19 -3.06
N HIS A 110 -10.15 8.07 -2.46
CA HIS A 110 -10.88 6.81 -2.61
C HIS A 110 -10.74 5.96 -1.35
N GLN A 111 -11.54 4.94 -1.27
CA GLN A 111 -11.34 3.82 -0.36
C GLN A 111 -10.84 2.64 -1.18
N ASP A 112 -9.74 2.00 -0.76
CA ASP A 112 -9.21 0.82 -1.45
C ASP A 112 -10.28 -0.27 -1.64
N TYR A 113 -11.08 -0.51 -0.61
CA TYR A 113 -12.21 -1.43 -0.68
C TYR A 113 -13.21 -1.07 -1.79
N GLY A 114 -13.35 0.20 -2.15
CA GLY A 114 -14.20 0.66 -3.24
C GLY A 114 -13.87 0.06 -4.61
N TYR A 115 -12.63 -0.39 -4.81
CA TYR A 115 -12.23 -1.12 -6.03
C TYR A 115 -12.59 -2.61 -5.99
N TRP A 116 -12.65 -3.19 -4.79
CA TRP A 116 -12.66 -4.64 -4.62
C TRP A 116 -13.98 -5.22 -4.12
N TYR A 117 -14.92 -4.38 -3.66
CA TYR A 117 -16.19 -4.84 -3.07
C TYR A 117 -17.04 -5.74 -3.98
N LYS A 118 -16.89 -5.61 -5.31
CA LYS A 118 -17.61 -6.44 -6.29
C LYS A 118 -17.09 -7.88 -6.38
N ASN A 119 -15.95 -8.17 -5.79
CA ASN A 119 -15.39 -9.52 -5.82
C ASN A 119 -16.22 -10.54 -5.02
N GLY A 120 -17.09 -10.08 -4.11
CA GLY A 120 -18.06 -10.91 -3.41
C GLY A 120 -17.50 -11.82 -2.31
N PHE A 121 -16.18 -11.90 -2.16
CA PHE A 121 -15.50 -12.70 -1.13
C PHE A 121 -14.65 -11.85 -0.17
N LEU A 122 -14.53 -10.56 -0.42
CA LEU A 122 -13.81 -9.61 0.43
C LEU A 122 -14.80 -8.76 1.24
N TYR A 123 -14.55 -8.66 2.53
CA TYR A 123 -15.24 -7.74 3.42
C TYR A 123 -14.31 -6.59 3.81
N PRO A 124 -14.82 -5.38 4.10
CA PRO A 124 -13.98 -4.23 4.43
C PRO A 124 -13.06 -4.47 5.62
N GLU A 125 -13.56 -5.18 6.63
CA GLU A 125 -12.85 -5.54 7.86
C GLU A 125 -11.74 -6.58 7.67
N ASP A 126 -11.77 -7.30 6.55
CA ASP A 126 -10.82 -8.37 6.24
C ASP A 126 -9.71 -7.91 5.27
N MET A 127 -9.68 -6.62 4.92
CA MET A 127 -8.71 -6.08 3.97
C MET A 127 -7.82 -5.01 4.61
N ILE A 128 -6.52 -5.19 4.51
CA ILE A 128 -5.52 -4.20 4.93
C ILE A 128 -4.59 -3.91 3.76
N SER A 129 -4.38 -2.63 3.50
CA SER A 129 -3.33 -2.15 2.60
C SER A 129 -2.09 -1.77 3.42
N VAL A 130 -0.95 -2.33 3.04
CA VAL A 130 0.35 -1.97 3.64
C VAL A 130 1.14 -1.15 2.64
N MET A 131 1.54 0.05 3.02
CA MET A 131 2.39 0.92 2.20
C MET A 131 3.79 1.01 2.81
N VAL A 132 4.80 0.71 2.02
CA VAL A 132 6.22 0.88 2.37
C VAL A 132 6.79 2.00 1.52
N ALA A 133 7.24 3.09 2.17
CA ALA A 133 7.91 4.18 1.49
C ALA A 133 9.35 3.78 1.16
N LEU A 134 9.72 3.79 -0.13
CA LEU A 134 11.08 3.47 -0.60
C LEU A 134 11.95 4.73 -0.77
N THR A 135 11.34 5.90 -0.72
CA THR A 135 11.98 7.22 -0.74
C THR A 135 11.30 8.12 0.27
N ASP A 136 11.88 9.26 0.58
CA ASP A 136 11.24 10.27 1.39
C ASP A 136 9.89 10.67 0.76
N ALA A 137 8.85 10.62 1.57
CA ALA A 137 7.49 10.94 1.15
C ALA A 137 7.04 12.25 1.82
N THR A 138 6.98 13.32 1.03
CA THR A 138 6.61 14.66 1.48
C THR A 138 5.38 15.17 0.71
N ILE A 139 4.77 16.24 1.20
CA ILE A 139 3.64 16.87 0.50
C ILE A 139 4.06 17.33 -0.90
N GLU A 140 5.28 17.87 -1.02
CA GLU A 140 5.81 18.43 -2.27
C GLU A 140 6.03 17.35 -3.34
N ASN A 141 6.35 16.12 -2.94
CA ASN A 141 6.54 15.00 -3.88
C ASN A 141 5.32 14.07 -3.99
N GLY A 142 4.19 14.45 -3.37
CA GLY A 142 2.93 13.75 -3.52
C GLY A 142 2.82 12.50 -2.64
N CYS A 143 3.17 12.61 -1.37
CA CYS A 143 3.01 11.54 -0.40
C CYS A 143 1.55 11.04 -0.30
N LEU A 144 1.37 9.84 0.23
CA LEU A 144 0.07 9.35 0.62
C LEU A 144 -0.54 10.28 1.70
N GLN A 145 -1.81 10.59 1.53
CA GLN A 145 -2.60 11.30 2.54
C GLN A 145 -3.76 10.40 2.97
N VAL A 146 -4.09 10.42 4.24
CA VAL A 146 -5.14 9.58 4.83
C VAL A 146 -6.12 10.44 5.61
N LEU A 147 -7.41 10.20 5.44
CA LEU A 147 -8.45 10.84 6.23
C LEU A 147 -8.76 9.96 7.45
N LYS A 148 -8.37 10.45 8.62
CA LYS A 148 -8.54 9.78 9.90
C LYS A 148 -10.01 9.45 10.19
N GLY A 149 -10.28 8.21 10.59
CA GLY A 149 -11.60 7.76 11.03
C GLY A 149 -12.58 7.39 9.92
N THR A 150 -12.20 7.56 8.64
CA THR A 150 -13.12 7.31 7.50
C THR A 150 -13.42 5.83 7.26
N HIS A 151 -12.61 4.92 7.79
CA HIS A 151 -12.91 3.47 7.78
C HIS A 151 -14.24 3.12 8.46
N LYS A 152 -14.77 3.99 9.34
CA LYS A 152 -16.06 3.83 10.03
C LYS A 152 -17.27 4.32 9.20
N MET A 153 -17.04 4.91 8.04
CA MET A 153 -18.09 5.55 7.23
C MET A 153 -18.78 4.59 6.26
N GLN A 154 -18.52 3.29 6.33
CA GLN A 154 -18.93 2.31 5.32
C GLN A 154 -18.37 2.66 3.93
N ARG A 155 -18.79 1.92 2.90
CA ARG A 155 -18.37 2.19 1.53
C ARG A 155 -19.01 3.48 1.01
N ILE A 156 -18.18 4.40 0.60
CA ILE A 156 -18.58 5.64 -0.08
C ILE A 156 -18.46 5.40 -1.60
N GLU A 157 -19.47 5.78 -2.34
CA GLU A 157 -19.41 5.73 -3.80
C GLU A 157 -18.38 6.75 -4.30
N HIS A 158 -17.47 6.29 -5.14
CA HIS A 158 -16.53 7.17 -5.83
C HIS A 158 -16.44 6.75 -7.31
N HIS A 159 -16.33 7.72 -8.17
CA HIS A 159 -16.22 7.52 -9.61
C HIS A 159 -14.75 7.56 -10.04
N PHE A 160 -14.43 6.72 -10.99
CA PHE A 160 -13.10 6.64 -11.63
C PHE A 160 -13.21 6.99 -13.10
#